data_ce4ec20720bd17dca5a5f64bba013f0f
#
_entry.id   ce4ec20720bd17dca5a5f64bba013f0f
#
_cell.length_a   1.000
_cell.length_b   1.000
_cell.length_c   1.000
_cell.angle_alpha   90.00
_cell.angle_beta   90.00
_cell.angle_gamma   90.00
#
_symmetry.space_group_name_H-M   'P 1'
#
loop_
_entity.id
_entity.type
_entity.pdbx_description
1 polymer ?
#
loop_
_entity_poly.entity_id
_entity_poly.type
_entity_poly.pdbx_seq_one_letter_code
_entity_poly.pdbx_strand_id
1 'polypeptide(L)'
;GTALGADITLEKRLPKGGGLGGGSSDAATTLLALNRLWQIDMSRVQLLELAVQLGADVPVFVFGDNAFAEGIGEQLTPIVLPPAWYVVLTPPVAVSTARVFSHPELKRDSKMITIQSFSVGSAGNDLEPLVCREYPEVARHLEWLRQFAPARMTGSGAGVFADFGTESAARGVLARLPATMKGFVAQGLMQHPLRDLAH
;
A
#
# COMPACT_ATOMS: atom_id res chain seq x y z
N GLY A 1 -28.54 -10.64 -2.99
CA GLY A 1 -28.11 -10.05 -4.28
C GLY A 1 -29.11 -9.01 -4.75
N THR A 2 -28.70 -8.15 -5.64
CA THR A 2 -29.52 -7.09 -6.24
C THR A 2 -29.54 -7.23 -7.76
N ALA A 3 -30.60 -6.77 -8.42
CA ALA A 3 -30.69 -6.66 -9.88
C ALA A 3 -30.15 -5.31 -10.41
N LEU A 4 -29.69 -4.43 -9.50
CA LEU A 4 -29.16 -3.13 -9.84
C LEU A 4 -27.77 -3.26 -10.47
N GLY A 5 -27.47 -2.40 -11.46
CA GLY A 5 -26.18 -2.25 -12.09
C GLY A 5 -25.56 -0.89 -11.77
N ALA A 6 -24.33 -0.67 -12.20
CA ALA A 6 -23.66 0.61 -12.12
C ALA A 6 -22.71 0.80 -13.31
N ASP A 7 -22.63 2.02 -13.81
CA ASP A 7 -21.58 2.47 -14.71
C ASP A 7 -20.43 3.03 -13.86
N ILE A 8 -19.23 2.47 -14.03
CA ILE A 8 -18.06 2.84 -13.23
C ILE A 8 -17.01 3.44 -14.14
N THR A 9 -16.61 4.70 -13.86
CA THR A 9 -15.49 5.35 -14.53
C THR A 9 -14.32 5.44 -13.57
N LEU A 10 -13.14 4.97 -13.99
CA LEU A 10 -11.92 4.96 -13.19
C LEU A 10 -10.84 5.85 -13.81
N GLU A 11 -10.49 6.94 -13.12
CA GLU A 11 -9.35 7.79 -13.46
C GLU A 11 -8.10 7.35 -12.68
N LYS A 12 -7.18 6.62 -13.33
CA LYS A 12 -5.96 6.13 -12.68
C LYS A 12 -4.92 7.23 -12.53
N ARG A 13 -4.64 7.61 -11.27
CA ARG A 13 -3.58 8.57 -10.90
C ARG A 13 -2.30 7.90 -10.42
N LEU A 14 -2.42 6.75 -9.76
CA LEU A 14 -1.27 5.95 -9.34
C LEU A 14 -0.82 5.01 -10.45
N PRO A 15 0.50 4.77 -10.59
CA PRO A 15 1.02 3.83 -11.60
C PRO A 15 0.52 2.40 -11.33
N LYS A 16 0.16 1.69 -12.40
CA LYS A 16 -0.18 0.27 -12.32
C LYS A 16 1.06 -0.55 -11.98
N GLY A 17 0.95 -1.51 -11.09
CA GLY A 17 2.07 -2.38 -10.70
C GLY A 17 3.13 -1.66 -9.87
N GLY A 18 2.79 -0.54 -9.23
CA GLY A 18 3.70 0.22 -8.38
C GLY A 18 3.79 -0.23 -6.92
N GLY A 19 3.09 -1.30 -6.51
CA GLY A 19 3.07 -1.75 -5.11
C GLY A 19 2.37 -0.78 -4.14
N LEU A 20 1.58 0.18 -4.66
CA LEU A 20 0.93 1.24 -3.87
C LEU A 20 -0.53 0.91 -3.48
N GLY A 21 -0.99 -0.31 -3.69
CA GLY A 21 -2.34 -0.74 -3.32
C GLY A 21 -3.48 -0.06 -4.08
N GLY A 22 -3.19 0.73 -5.15
CA GLY A 22 -4.18 1.55 -5.83
C GLY A 22 -5.37 0.76 -6.40
N GLY A 23 -5.13 -0.43 -6.97
CA GLY A 23 -6.21 -1.30 -7.46
C GLY A 23 -7.06 -1.86 -6.34
N SER A 24 -6.45 -2.22 -5.21
CA SER A 24 -7.15 -2.72 -4.03
C SER A 24 -7.98 -1.62 -3.36
N SER A 25 -7.46 -0.39 -3.33
CA SER A 25 -8.21 0.79 -2.89
C SER A 25 -9.41 1.09 -3.79
N ASP A 26 -9.25 0.99 -5.12
CA ASP A 26 -10.35 1.15 -6.08
C ASP A 26 -11.45 0.10 -5.86
N ALA A 27 -11.06 -1.16 -5.65
CA ALA A 27 -12.00 -2.27 -5.38
C ALA A 27 -12.77 -2.07 -4.07
N ALA A 28 -12.07 -1.73 -2.99
CA ALA A 28 -12.70 -1.43 -1.70
C ALA A 28 -13.66 -0.23 -1.79
N THR A 29 -13.23 0.84 -2.46
CA THR A 29 -14.08 2.02 -2.72
C THR A 29 -15.36 1.60 -3.45
N THR A 30 -15.23 0.76 -4.47
CA THR A 30 -16.38 0.27 -5.24
C THR A 30 -17.33 -0.54 -4.36
N LEU A 31 -16.82 -1.46 -3.54
CA LEU A 31 -17.64 -2.25 -2.60
C LEU A 31 -18.42 -1.35 -1.62
N LEU A 32 -17.73 -0.42 -0.97
CA LEU A 32 -18.32 0.49 0.00
C LEU A 32 -19.37 1.40 -0.67
N ALA A 33 -19.04 1.96 -1.83
CA ALA A 33 -19.94 2.85 -2.57
C ALA A 33 -21.21 2.13 -3.06
N LEU A 34 -21.06 0.93 -3.63
CA LEU A 34 -22.20 0.15 -4.11
C LEU A 34 -23.07 -0.36 -2.97
N ASN A 35 -22.48 -0.78 -1.84
CA ASN A 35 -23.24 -1.14 -0.65
C ASN A 35 -24.15 0.01 -0.22
N ARG A 36 -23.63 1.22 -0.19
CA ARG A 36 -24.38 2.44 0.17
C ARG A 36 -25.40 2.85 -0.91
N LEU A 37 -24.97 2.89 -2.18
CA LEU A 37 -25.78 3.34 -3.31
C LEU A 37 -27.00 2.44 -3.54
N TRP A 38 -26.80 1.14 -3.40
CA TRP A 38 -27.86 0.15 -3.60
C TRP A 38 -28.65 -0.18 -2.32
N GLN A 39 -28.29 0.45 -1.19
CA GLN A 39 -28.95 0.23 0.11
C GLN A 39 -29.01 -1.25 0.50
N ILE A 40 -27.88 -1.96 0.29
CA ILE A 40 -27.79 -3.40 0.59
C ILE A 40 -27.61 -3.62 2.10
N ASP A 41 -27.06 -2.63 2.80
CA ASP A 41 -26.83 -2.59 4.24
C ASP A 41 -25.97 -3.77 4.77
N MET A 42 -25.03 -4.23 3.96
CA MET A 42 -24.03 -5.20 4.43
C MET A 42 -23.18 -4.58 5.53
N SER A 43 -22.99 -5.34 6.59
CA SER A 43 -22.06 -4.97 7.66
C SER A 43 -20.61 -4.97 7.17
N ARG A 44 -19.73 -4.29 7.90
CA ARG A 44 -18.29 -4.28 7.61
C ARG A 44 -17.70 -5.69 7.55
N VAL A 45 -18.14 -6.58 8.43
CA VAL A 45 -17.69 -7.99 8.44
C VAL A 45 -18.02 -8.68 7.13
N GLN A 46 -19.25 -8.54 6.63
CA GLN A 46 -19.66 -9.12 5.35
C GLN A 46 -18.90 -8.52 4.16
N LEU A 47 -18.62 -7.21 4.20
CA LEU A 47 -17.81 -6.56 3.18
C LEU A 47 -16.35 -7.02 3.20
N LEU A 48 -15.78 -7.30 4.38
CA LEU A 48 -14.44 -7.88 4.53
C LEU A 48 -14.36 -9.29 3.93
N GLU A 49 -15.37 -10.12 4.12
CA GLU A 49 -15.46 -11.46 3.50
C GLU A 49 -15.46 -11.40 1.97
N LEU A 50 -16.14 -10.41 1.38
CA LEU A 50 -16.11 -10.16 -0.06
C LEU A 50 -14.75 -9.59 -0.50
N ALA A 51 -14.18 -8.71 0.31
CA ALA A 51 -12.90 -8.04 0.00
C ALA A 51 -11.75 -9.04 -0.17
N VAL A 52 -11.67 -10.06 0.69
CA VAL A 52 -10.66 -11.13 0.59
C VAL A 52 -10.71 -11.85 -0.77
N GLN A 53 -11.92 -12.05 -1.32
CA GLN A 53 -12.10 -12.71 -2.62
C GLN A 53 -11.62 -11.86 -3.79
N LEU A 54 -11.54 -10.54 -3.63
CA LEU A 54 -11.06 -9.61 -4.65
C LEU A 54 -9.53 -9.43 -4.64
N GLY A 55 -8.90 -9.62 -3.49
CA GLY A 55 -7.45 -9.54 -3.37
C GLY A 55 -6.98 -9.35 -1.93
N ALA A 56 -5.74 -9.77 -1.66
CA ALA A 56 -5.13 -9.77 -0.34
C ALA A 56 -5.07 -8.37 0.33
N ASP A 57 -4.89 -7.31 -0.46
CA ASP A 57 -4.80 -5.93 0.06
C ASP A 57 -6.16 -5.21 0.11
N VAL A 58 -7.26 -5.81 -0.39
CA VAL A 58 -8.57 -5.14 -0.38
C VAL A 58 -9.14 -5.00 1.02
N PRO A 59 -9.00 -6.00 1.91
CA PRO A 59 -9.56 -5.94 3.26
C PRO A 59 -9.11 -4.73 4.07
N VAL A 60 -7.84 -4.33 4.02
CA VAL A 60 -7.35 -3.18 4.81
C VAL A 60 -8.05 -1.88 4.44
N PHE A 61 -8.40 -1.69 3.16
CA PHE A 61 -9.12 -0.50 2.71
C PHE A 61 -10.61 -0.53 3.11
N VAL A 62 -11.22 -1.70 3.18
CA VAL A 62 -12.59 -1.88 3.72
C VAL A 62 -12.60 -1.73 5.23
N PHE A 63 -11.56 -2.23 5.92
CA PHE A 63 -11.40 -2.09 7.36
C PHE A 63 -11.36 -0.62 7.79
N GLY A 64 -10.62 0.19 7.05
CA GLY A 64 -10.66 1.64 7.14
C GLY A 64 -9.80 2.26 8.25
N ASP A 65 -9.08 1.49 9.03
CA ASP A 65 -8.08 1.96 10.01
C ASP A 65 -6.69 1.41 9.63
N ASN A 66 -5.63 1.99 10.18
CA ASN A 66 -4.31 1.40 10.10
C ASN A 66 -4.32 0.06 10.83
N ALA A 67 -3.79 -0.97 10.20
CA ALA A 67 -3.82 -2.31 10.73
C ALA A 67 -2.51 -3.07 10.51
N PHE A 68 -2.21 -3.95 11.44
CA PHE A 68 -1.27 -5.03 11.25
C PHE A 68 -2.03 -6.19 10.62
N ALA A 69 -1.57 -6.65 9.45
CA ALA A 69 -2.22 -7.69 8.68
C ALA A 69 -1.44 -9.00 8.76
N GLU A 70 -2.15 -10.10 9.03
CA GLU A 70 -1.62 -11.45 9.08
C GLU A 70 -2.40 -12.35 8.10
N GLY A 71 -1.95 -13.62 7.98
CA GLY A 71 -2.53 -14.53 7.00
C GLY A 71 -2.17 -14.11 5.58
N ILE A 72 -3.17 -14.07 4.70
CA ILE A 72 -3.05 -13.50 3.35
C ILE A 72 -3.45 -12.02 3.29
N GLY A 73 -3.67 -11.36 4.45
CA GLY A 73 -4.11 -9.96 4.57
C GLY A 73 -5.51 -9.80 5.17
N GLU A 74 -6.16 -10.90 5.58
CA GLU A 74 -7.53 -10.91 6.12
C GLU A 74 -7.59 -10.73 7.64
N GLN A 75 -6.52 -11.08 8.35
CA GLN A 75 -6.49 -10.95 9.82
C GLN A 75 -5.94 -9.58 10.18
N LEU A 76 -6.83 -8.66 10.45
CA LEU A 76 -6.49 -7.25 10.66
C LEU A 76 -6.59 -6.89 12.15
N THR A 77 -5.47 -6.48 12.73
CA THR A 77 -5.41 -5.93 14.08
C THR A 77 -5.16 -4.43 13.99
N PRO A 78 -6.05 -3.57 14.53
CA PRO A 78 -5.85 -2.12 14.45
C PRO A 78 -4.59 -1.69 15.19
N ILE A 79 -3.84 -0.76 14.58
CA ILE A 79 -2.64 -0.16 15.17
C ILE A 79 -2.70 1.36 15.08
N VAL A 80 -2.07 2.02 16.03
CA VAL A 80 -1.89 3.47 16.01
C VAL A 80 -0.50 3.77 15.49
N LEU A 81 -0.43 4.50 14.38
CA LEU A 81 0.83 4.98 13.82
C LEU A 81 1.00 6.48 14.13
N PRO A 82 2.23 6.98 14.31
CA PRO A 82 2.45 8.41 14.42
C PRO A 82 2.06 9.11 13.11
N PRO A 83 1.53 10.35 13.18
CA PRO A 83 1.32 11.15 11.97
C PRO A 83 2.63 11.32 11.20
N ALA A 84 2.59 11.09 9.89
CA ALA A 84 3.76 11.18 9.03
C ALA A 84 3.41 11.75 7.66
N TRP A 85 4.42 12.30 7.00
CA TRP A 85 4.40 12.69 5.60
C TRP A 85 5.36 11.78 4.83
N TYR A 86 4.92 11.29 3.69
CA TYR A 86 5.67 10.35 2.89
C TYR A 86 6.20 11.00 1.62
N VAL A 87 7.47 10.78 1.30
CA VAL A 87 7.99 10.92 -0.06
C VAL A 87 7.85 9.56 -0.71
N VAL A 88 7.10 9.49 -1.79
CA VAL A 88 6.88 8.26 -2.57
C VAL A 88 7.52 8.46 -3.94
N LEU A 89 8.42 7.56 -4.33
CA LEU A 89 9.02 7.56 -5.66
C LEU A 89 8.45 6.39 -6.48
N THR A 90 8.28 6.65 -7.76
CA THR A 90 7.67 5.70 -8.70
C THR A 90 8.67 5.35 -9.81
N PRO A 91 9.51 4.33 -9.61
CA PRO A 91 10.42 3.84 -10.65
C PRO A 91 9.64 3.50 -11.93
N PRO A 92 10.18 3.80 -13.13
CA PRO A 92 9.47 3.60 -14.39
C PRO A 92 9.51 2.13 -14.86
N VAL A 93 9.25 1.21 -13.95
CA VAL A 93 9.22 -0.24 -14.21
C VAL A 93 7.98 -0.86 -13.57
N ALA A 94 7.45 -1.89 -14.20
CA ALA A 94 6.37 -2.70 -13.64
C ALA A 94 6.94 -4.00 -13.08
N VAL A 95 6.78 -4.22 -11.78
CA VAL A 95 7.20 -5.45 -11.12
C VAL A 95 6.02 -6.43 -11.09
N SER A 96 6.23 -7.62 -11.62
CA SER A 96 5.23 -8.68 -11.57
C SER A 96 5.24 -9.34 -10.19
N THR A 97 4.21 -9.11 -9.41
CA THR A 97 4.01 -9.73 -8.08
C THR A 97 4.11 -11.25 -8.16
N ALA A 98 3.46 -11.87 -9.15
CA ALA A 98 3.51 -13.33 -9.34
C ALA A 98 4.94 -13.83 -9.59
N ARG A 99 5.72 -13.12 -10.43
CA ARG A 99 7.11 -13.48 -10.69
C ARG A 99 7.99 -13.36 -9.44
N VAL A 100 7.80 -12.31 -8.64
CA VAL A 100 8.54 -12.12 -7.39
C VAL A 100 8.23 -13.26 -6.41
N PHE A 101 6.96 -13.57 -6.19
CA PHE A 101 6.58 -14.63 -5.27
C PHE A 101 6.96 -16.03 -5.73
N SER A 102 7.04 -16.29 -7.04
CA SER A 102 7.48 -17.60 -7.57
C SER A 102 9.00 -17.72 -7.69
N HIS A 103 9.77 -16.67 -7.40
CA HIS A 103 11.21 -16.68 -7.61
C HIS A 103 11.91 -17.69 -6.65
N PRO A 104 12.81 -18.55 -7.14
CA PRO A 104 13.45 -19.59 -6.33
C PRO A 104 14.33 -19.02 -5.22
N GLU A 105 14.92 -17.85 -5.41
CA GLU A 105 15.79 -17.18 -4.43
C GLU A 105 15.04 -16.23 -3.49
N LEU A 106 13.72 -16.23 -3.53
CA LEU A 106 12.95 -15.46 -2.56
C LEU A 106 13.13 -16.06 -1.16
N LYS A 107 13.56 -15.21 -0.23
CA LYS A 107 13.68 -15.60 1.18
C LYS A 107 12.28 -15.87 1.76
N ARG A 108 12.07 -17.07 2.33
CA ARG A 108 10.78 -17.53 2.89
C ARG A 108 10.86 -17.96 4.34
N ASP A 109 12.04 -17.85 4.94
CA ASP A 109 12.35 -18.29 6.30
C ASP A 109 12.55 -17.14 7.28
N SER A 110 12.04 -15.96 6.95
CA SER A 110 12.08 -14.81 7.85
C SER A 110 11.26 -15.07 9.10
N LYS A 111 11.77 -14.61 10.23
CA LYS A 111 11.03 -14.70 11.50
C LYS A 111 9.75 -13.87 11.40
N MET A 112 8.67 -14.37 11.96
CA MET A 112 7.42 -13.63 12.06
C MET A 112 7.67 -12.29 12.77
N ILE A 113 7.17 -11.23 12.20
CA ILE A 113 7.20 -9.89 12.78
C ILE A 113 6.02 -9.79 13.74
N THR A 114 6.24 -9.27 14.92
CA THR A 114 5.17 -8.94 15.87
C THR A 114 4.80 -7.47 15.76
N ILE A 115 3.59 -7.10 16.19
CA ILE A 115 3.15 -5.68 16.28
C ILE A 115 4.18 -4.85 17.06
N GLN A 116 4.73 -5.40 18.14
CA GLN A 116 5.73 -4.71 18.95
C GLN A 116 7.04 -4.47 18.18
N SER A 117 7.55 -5.46 17.44
CA SER A 117 8.76 -5.28 16.62
C SER A 117 8.53 -4.35 15.43
N PHE A 118 7.34 -4.34 14.84
CA PHE A 118 6.93 -3.41 13.81
C PHE A 118 6.96 -1.95 14.32
N SER A 119 6.40 -1.70 15.51
CA SER A 119 6.36 -0.38 16.14
C SER A 119 7.74 0.22 16.43
N VAL A 120 8.77 -0.60 16.59
CA VAL A 120 10.17 -0.17 16.80
C VAL A 120 10.91 0.12 15.49
N GLY A 121 10.23 0.01 14.33
CA GLY A 121 10.82 0.34 13.02
C GLY A 121 11.76 -0.75 12.46
N SER A 122 11.78 -1.94 13.04
CA SER A 122 12.63 -3.06 12.61
C SER A 122 12.06 -3.88 11.44
N ALA A 123 10.88 -3.55 10.96
CA ALA A 123 10.23 -4.27 9.87
C ALA A 123 10.87 -3.93 8.52
N GLY A 124 11.47 -4.93 7.87
CA GLY A 124 11.94 -4.86 6.49
C GLY A 124 10.91 -5.39 5.49
N ASN A 125 11.25 -5.35 4.23
CA ASN A 125 10.48 -5.99 3.16
C ASN A 125 11.34 -7.12 2.56
N ASP A 126 10.98 -8.37 2.79
CA ASP A 126 11.73 -9.55 2.32
C ASP A 126 11.79 -9.67 0.79
N LEU A 127 10.89 -8.99 0.09
CA LEU A 127 10.89 -8.94 -1.37
C LEU A 127 11.92 -7.93 -1.91
N GLU A 128 12.28 -6.91 -1.12
CA GLU A 128 13.12 -5.78 -1.53
C GLU A 128 14.49 -6.21 -2.07
N PRO A 129 15.27 -7.08 -1.40
CA PRO A 129 16.60 -7.48 -1.90
C PRO A 129 16.53 -8.15 -3.28
N LEU A 130 15.52 -9.01 -3.49
CA LEU A 130 15.30 -9.69 -4.76
C LEU A 130 14.92 -8.69 -5.85
N VAL A 131 13.93 -7.82 -5.56
CA VAL A 131 13.44 -6.84 -6.53
C VAL A 131 14.52 -5.83 -6.89
N CYS A 132 15.31 -5.36 -5.94
CA CYS A 132 16.43 -4.45 -6.21
C CYS A 132 17.50 -5.07 -7.13
N ARG A 133 17.73 -6.38 -7.02
CA ARG A 133 18.66 -7.10 -7.89
C ARG A 133 18.11 -7.27 -9.32
N GLU A 134 16.84 -7.64 -9.44
CA GLU A 134 16.18 -7.88 -10.73
C GLU A 134 15.81 -6.58 -11.47
N TYR A 135 15.61 -5.49 -10.73
CA TYR A 135 15.16 -4.20 -11.24
C TYR A 135 16.07 -3.07 -10.72
N PRO A 136 17.20 -2.79 -11.40
CA PRO A 136 18.15 -1.76 -10.97
C PRO A 136 17.56 -0.35 -10.82
N GLU A 137 16.45 -0.07 -11.52
CA GLU A 137 15.70 1.18 -11.37
C GLU A 137 15.13 1.35 -9.97
N VAL A 138 14.61 0.27 -9.38
CA VAL A 138 14.08 0.27 -8.00
C VAL A 138 15.22 0.52 -7.02
N ALA A 139 16.35 -0.19 -7.19
CA ALA A 139 17.53 -0.02 -6.35
C ALA A 139 18.03 1.43 -6.36
N ARG A 140 18.15 2.05 -7.54
CA ARG A 140 18.61 3.47 -7.68
C ARG A 140 17.69 4.46 -6.96
N HIS A 141 16.35 4.27 -7.07
CA HIS A 141 15.40 5.15 -6.39
C HIS A 141 15.47 4.98 -4.88
N LEU A 142 15.61 3.74 -4.41
CA LEU A 142 15.75 3.42 -3.01
C LEU A 142 17.03 3.98 -2.40
N GLU A 143 18.16 3.79 -3.06
CA GLU A 143 19.47 4.34 -2.66
C GLU A 143 19.47 5.86 -2.62
N TRP A 144 18.83 6.51 -3.61
CA TRP A 144 18.71 7.96 -3.60
C TRP A 144 17.90 8.45 -2.40
N LEU A 145 16.75 7.82 -2.12
CA LEU A 145 15.87 8.23 -1.03
C LEU A 145 16.51 7.97 0.35
N ARG A 146 17.29 6.90 0.48
CA ARG A 146 18.04 6.54 1.69
C ARG A 146 19.08 7.58 2.12
N GLN A 147 19.48 8.49 1.24
CA GLN A 147 20.37 9.60 1.60
C GLN A 147 19.71 10.62 2.53
N PHE A 148 18.38 10.61 2.63
CA PHE A 148 17.61 11.59 3.40
C PHE A 148 16.91 11.00 4.62
N ALA A 149 16.43 9.76 4.53
CA ALA A 149 15.76 9.05 5.60
C ALA A 149 15.76 7.52 5.36
N PRO A 150 15.49 6.69 6.36
CA PRO A 150 15.25 5.27 6.16
C PRO A 150 14.15 5.07 5.12
N ALA A 151 14.51 4.44 3.99
CA ALA A 151 13.57 4.21 2.90
C ALA A 151 13.39 2.73 2.64
N ARG A 152 12.20 2.36 2.17
CA ARG A 152 11.76 0.98 1.92
C ARG A 152 10.99 0.88 0.61
N MET A 153 11.00 -0.29 0.01
CA MET A 153 10.11 -0.64 -1.07
C MET A 153 8.72 -0.98 -0.51
N THR A 154 7.66 -0.58 -1.19
CA THR A 154 6.28 -0.91 -0.81
C THR A 154 5.78 -2.14 -1.54
N GLY A 155 5.16 -3.07 -0.82
CA GLY A 155 4.62 -4.32 -1.36
C GLY A 155 5.65 -5.10 -2.18
N SER A 156 5.27 -5.58 -3.35
CA SER A 156 6.16 -6.24 -4.32
C SER A 156 6.94 -5.28 -5.23
N GLY A 157 6.86 -3.98 -4.97
CA GLY A 157 7.46 -2.92 -5.80
C GLY A 157 6.53 -2.49 -6.95
N ALA A 158 6.98 -1.55 -7.81
CA ALA A 158 8.29 -0.89 -7.82
C ALA A 158 8.39 0.34 -6.88
N GLY A 159 7.30 0.80 -6.29
CA GLY A 159 7.27 2.00 -5.46
C GLY A 159 8.22 1.91 -4.27
N VAL A 160 8.90 3.02 -3.95
CA VAL A 160 9.72 3.16 -2.75
C VAL A 160 9.30 4.41 -1.98
N PHE A 161 9.42 4.37 -0.67
CA PHE A 161 8.98 5.47 0.18
C PHE A 161 9.88 5.67 1.40
N ALA A 162 9.82 6.89 1.93
CA ALA A 162 10.36 7.24 3.24
C ALA A 162 9.38 8.16 3.96
N ASP A 163 9.36 8.09 5.28
CA ASP A 163 8.51 8.91 6.13
C ASP A 163 9.27 10.08 6.75
N PHE A 164 8.54 11.19 6.96
CA PHE A 164 9.04 12.43 7.52
C PHE A 164 8.01 12.99 8.51
N GLY A 165 8.50 13.63 9.58
CA GLY A 165 7.64 14.19 10.62
C GLY A 165 6.85 15.43 10.18
N THR A 166 7.23 16.11 9.08
CA THR A 166 6.56 17.32 8.59
C THR A 166 6.45 17.35 7.06
N GLU A 167 5.43 18.03 6.56
CA GLU A 167 5.27 18.27 5.12
C GLU A 167 6.46 19.02 4.52
N SER A 168 6.95 20.04 5.23
CA SER A 168 8.08 20.85 4.76
C SER A 168 9.34 20.00 4.55
N ALA A 169 9.64 19.06 5.46
CA ALA A 169 10.76 18.15 5.31
C ALA A 169 10.59 17.24 4.09
N ALA A 170 9.40 16.64 3.93
CA ALA A 170 9.10 15.79 2.77
C ALA A 170 9.20 16.56 1.45
N ARG A 171 8.62 17.77 1.37
CA ARG A 171 8.70 18.63 0.18
C ARG A 171 10.13 19.09 -0.10
N GLY A 172 10.93 19.38 0.94
CA GLY A 172 12.34 19.74 0.79
C GLY A 172 13.18 18.61 0.16
N VAL A 173 12.86 17.36 0.46
CA VAL A 173 13.48 16.19 -0.21
C VAL A 173 12.97 16.07 -1.64
N LEU A 174 11.67 16.15 -1.88
CA LEU A 174 11.11 16.05 -3.22
C LEU A 174 11.64 17.14 -4.17
N ALA A 175 11.89 18.34 -3.67
CA ALA A 175 12.47 19.45 -4.46
C ALA A 175 13.88 19.16 -4.97
N ARG A 176 14.59 18.18 -4.39
CA ARG A 176 15.92 17.75 -4.82
C ARG A 176 15.86 16.55 -5.77
N LEU A 177 14.67 16.08 -6.12
CA LEU A 177 14.50 14.89 -6.96
C LEU A 177 15.15 15.10 -8.33
N PRO A 178 16.03 14.20 -8.80
CA PRO A 178 16.57 14.25 -10.15
C PRO A 178 15.47 14.26 -11.20
N ALA A 179 15.64 15.00 -12.30
CA ALA A 179 14.67 15.08 -13.38
C ALA A 179 14.32 13.71 -14.03
N THR A 180 15.18 12.72 -13.86
CA THR A 180 15.00 11.34 -14.35
C THR A 180 14.13 10.49 -13.44
N MET A 181 13.79 10.97 -12.24
CA MET A 181 12.97 10.28 -11.27
C MET A 181 11.60 10.96 -11.14
N LYS A 182 10.58 10.20 -10.75
CA LYS A 182 9.24 10.70 -10.48
C LYS A 182 8.82 10.34 -9.07
N GLY A 183 8.09 11.25 -8.44
CA GLY A 183 7.57 11.03 -7.10
C GLY A 183 6.61 12.12 -6.67
N PHE A 184 6.04 11.94 -5.51
CA PHE A 184 5.11 12.88 -4.89
C PHE A 184 5.21 12.83 -3.37
N VAL A 185 4.66 13.84 -2.72
CA VAL A 185 4.46 13.86 -1.26
C VAL A 185 3.02 13.50 -0.96
N ALA A 186 2.82 12.66 0.05
CA ALA A 186 1.50 12.31 0.57
C ALA A 186 1.48 12.38 2.09
N GLN A 187 0.36 12.81 2.64
CA GLN A 187 0.11 12.75 4.08
C GLN A 187 -0.37 11.33 4.46
N GLY A 188 0.16 10.77 5.53
CA GLY A 188 -0.36 9.56 6.13
C GLY A 188 -1.72 9.82 6.77
N LEU A 189 -2.71 9.02 6.42
CA LEU A 189 -4.04 9.10 7.00
C LEU A 189 -4.15 8.11 8.16
N MET A 190 -4.80 8.55 9.23
CA MET A 190 -5.10 7.68 10.38
C MET A 190 -6.29 6.77 10.10
N GLN A 191 -7.22 7.24 9.27
CA GLN A 191 -8.43 6.53 8.88
C GLN A 191 -8.71 6.75 7.39
N HIS A 192 -9.28 5.74 6.75
CA HIS A 192 -9.71 5.84 5.36
C HIS A 192 -10.89 6.82 5.24
N PRO A 193 -10.90 7.72 4.23
CA PRO A 193 -11.96 8.72 4.07
C PRO A 193 -13.37 8.14 3.92
N LEU A 194 -13.49 6.89 3.46
CA LEU A 194 -14.78 6.21 3.28
C LEU A 194 -15.10 5.22 4.41
N ARG A 195 -14.38 5.31 5.54
CA ARG A 195 -14.58 4.39 6.66
C ARG A 195 -16.04 4.34 7.13
N ASP A 196 -16.70 5.47 7.16
CA ASP A 196 -18.07 5.59 7.69
C ASP A 196 -19.17 5.15 6.72
N LEU A 197 -18.80 4.67 5.51
CA LEU A 197 -19.77 4.11 4.56
C LEU A 197 -20.22 2.68 4.91
N ALA A 198 -19.60 2.02 5.88
CA ALA A 198 -20.01 0.72 6.42
C ALA A 198 -19.97 0.74 7.96
N HIS A 199 -20.84 -0.01 8.58
CA HIS A 199 -20.99 -0.15 10.04
C HIS A 199 -20.61 -1.54 10.51
#